data_3d05d0c57cade97d0b0c4012be8b543f
#
_entry.id   3d05d0c57cade97d0b0c4012be8b543f
#
_cell.length_a   1.000
_cell.length_b   1.000
_cell.length_c   1.000
_cell.angle_alpha   90.00
_cell.angle_beta   90.00
_cell.angle_gamma   90.00
#
_symmetry.space_group_name_H-M   'P 1'
#
loop_
_entity.id
_entity.type
_entity.pdbx_description
1 polymer ?
#
loop_
_entity_poly.entity_id
_entity_poly.type
_entity_poly.pdbx_seq_one_letter_code
_entity_poly.pdbx_strand_id
1 'polypeptide(L)'
;MLRGDVHEFRLPRGTGHEQQGRRYGVIVQANELLPRSVVLVAPTSRSAKPASFRPEIELLGESTRVLVEQVGAVHAGRLGDLVGRVSPEQQWGIDDALMTVLGLR
;
A
#
# COMPACT_ATOMS: atom_id res chain seq x y z
N MET A 1 11.46 -2.53 8.64
CA MET A 1 10.12 -2.53 8.01
C MET A 1 9.07 -2.49 9.11
N LEU A 2 8.19 -1.52 9.03
CA LEU A 2 7.12 -1.33 10.00
C LEU A 2 5.79 -1.13 9.26
N ARG A 3 4.69 -1.45 9.92
CA ARG A 3 3.35 -1.15 9.42
C ARG A 3 3.22 0.35 9.18
N GLY A 4 2.72 0.72 8.00
CA GLY A 4 2.61 2.12 7.61
C GLY A 4 3.82 2.66 6.84
N ASP A 5 4.90 1.90 6.75
CA ASP A 5 6.01 2.28 5.89
C ASP A 5 5.58 2.18 4.43
N VAL A 6 6.09 3.11 3.61
CA VAL A 6 5.83 3.12 2.18
C VAL A 6 7.13 2.82 1.46
N HIS A 7 7.10 1.80 0.63
CA HIS A 7 8.26 1.34 -0.14
C HIS A 7 7.99 1.43 -1.63
N GLU A 8 9.06 1.51 -2.40
CA GLU A 8 8.95 1.25 -3.83
C GLU A 8 8.45 -0.17 -4.02
N PHE A 9 7.62 -0.34 -5.02
CA PHE A 9 6.93 -1.60 -5.27
C PHE A 9 7.17 -2.03 -6.70
N ARG A 10 7.76 -3.22 -6.87
CA ARG A 10 8.08 -3.76 -8.19
C ARG A 10 7.06 -4.81 -8.57
N LEU A 11 6.42 -4.58 -9.71
CA LEU A 11 5.51 -5.56 -10.27
C LEU A 11 6.29 -6.63 -11.04
N PRO A 12 5.76 -7.86 -11.12
CA PRO A 12 6.38 -8.88 -11.94
C PRO A 12 6.41 -8.44 -13.41
N ARG A 13 7.43 -8.86 -14.12
CA ARG A 13 7.50 -8.65 -15.56
C ARG A 13 6.32 -9.37 -16.25
N GLY A 14 5.79 -8.73 -17.27
CA GLY A 14 4.75 -9.32 -18.10
C GLY A 14 3.37 -9.30 -17.52
N THR A 15 3.11 -8.45 -16.54
CA THR A 15 1.78 -8.30 -15.96
C THR A 15 0.83 -7.46 -16.83
N GLY A 16 1.15 -7.31 -18.11
CA GLY A 16 0.22 -6.76 -19.09
C GLY A 16 0.03 -5.26 -19.00
N HIS A 17 -1.20 -4.81 -18.85
CA HIS A 17 -1.58 -3.40 -18.88
C HIS A 17 -1.23 -2.65 -17.59
N GLU A 18 -0.46 -3.26 -16.73
CA GLU A 18 -0.04 -2.65 -15.49
C GLU A 18 0.73 -1.37 -15.77
N GLN A 19 0.57 -0.42 -14.89
CA GLN A 19 1.20 0.87 -15.05
C GLN A 19 2.72 0.73 -15.14
N GLN A 20 3.26 1.38 -16.14
CA GLN A 20 4.70 1.52 -16.27
C GLN A 20 5.15 2.67 -15.39
N GLY A 21 6.33 2.51 -14.81
CA GLY A 21 6.89 3.52 -13.94
C GLY A 21 6.91 3.07 -12.48
N ARG A 22 7.31 4.00 -11.63
CA ARG A 22 7.47 3.71 -10.22
C ARG A 22 6.12 3.57 -9.54
N ARG A 23 5.98 2.47 -8.82
CA ARG A 23 4.85 2.25 -7.95
C ARG A 23 5.30 2.17 -6.52
N TYR A 24 4.37 2.44 -5.63
CA TYR A 24 4.63 2.42 -4.19
C TYR A 24 3.59 1.56 -3.51
N GLY A 25 3.98 0.96 -2.40
CA GLY A 25 3.10 0.14 -1.60
C GLY A 25 3.22 0.46 -0.13
N VAL A 26 2.11 0.43 0.56
CA VAL A 26 2.05 0.66 2.00
C VAL A 26 2.02 -0.68 2.71
N ILE A 27 2.91 -0.86 3.68
CA ILE A 27 2.93 -2.06 4.52
C ILE A 27 1.70 -2.01 5.44
N VAL A 28 0.83 -2.99 5.31
CA VAL A 28 -0.39 -3.05 6.15
C VAL A 28 -0.36 -4.20 7.14
N GLN A 29 0.63 -5.09 7.06
CA GLN A 29 0.78 -6.19 7.98
C GLN A 29 1.14 -5.71 9.38
N ALA A 30 0.58 -6.38 10.39
CA ALA A 30 0.86 -6.06 11.78
C ALA A 30 2.35 -6.19 12.10
N ASN A 31 2.86 -5.27 12.92
CA ASN A 31 4.28 -5.26 13.29
C ASN A 31 4.74 -6.56 13.95
N GLU A 32 3.88 -7.20 14.72
CA GLU A 32 4.20 -8.46 15.39
C GLU A 32 4.51 -9.60 14.40
N LEU A 33 4.07 -9.44 13.15
CA LEU A 33 4.29 -10.42 12.09
C LEU A 33 5.37 -9.97 11.11
N LEU A 34 6.15 -8.98 11.48
CA LEU A 34 7.25 -8.46 10.67
C LEU A 34 8.58 -8.67 11.37
N PRO A 35 9.69 -8.84 10.66
CA PRO A 35 9.76 -9.03 9.22
C PRO A 35 9.44 -10.46 8.79
N ARG A 36 9.00 -10.63 7.55
CA ARG A 36 8.75 -11.93 6.95
C ARG A 36 9.14 -11.90 5.47
N SER A 37 9.28 -13.09 4.88
CA SER A 37 9.61 -13.20 3.45
C SER A 37 8.43 -12.78 2.57
N VAL A 38 7.21 -12.88 3.07
CA VAL A 38 5.99 -12.45 2.40
C VAL A 38 5.28 -11.46 3.31
N VAL A 39 4.85 -10.33 2.74
CA VAL A 39 4.30 -9.19 3.49
C VAL A 39 3.03 -8.72 2.80
N LEU A 40 2.01 -8.37 3.60
CA LEU A 40 0.79 -7.77 3.07
C LEU A 40 1.02 -6.30 2.76
N VAL A 41 0.75 -5.92 1.53
CA VAL A 41 1.02 -4.58 1.01
C VAL A 41 -0.20 -4.09 0.23
N ALA A 42 -0.53 -2.82 0.38
CA ALA A 42 -1.55 -2.16 -0.43
C ALA A 42 -0.86 -1.21 -1.40
N PRO A 43 -1.07 -1.38 -2.72
CA PRO A 43 -0.43 -0.48 -3.69
C PRO A 43 -1.09 0.89 -3.69
N THR A 44 -0.41 1.87 -4.26
CA THR A 44 -0.93 3.22 -4.41
C THR A 44 -1.10 3.59 -5.88
N SER A 45 -1.96 4.57 -6.15
CA SER A 45 -2.15 5.09 -7.50
C SER A 45 -2.58 6.55 -7.44
N ARG A 46 -1.89 7.40 -8.19
CA ARG A 46 -2.25 8.81 -8.30
C ARG A 46 -3.42 9.04 -9.23
N SER A 47 -3.68 8.11 -10.12
CA SER A 47 -4.75 8.21 -11.11
C SER A 47 -6.02 7.49 -10.69
N ALA A 48 -6.03 6.83 -9.54
CA ALA A 48 -7.19 6.07 -9.07
C ALA A 48 -8.37 6.99 -8.81
N LYS A 49 -9.57 6.53 -9.17
CA LYS A 49 -10.79 7.27 -8.87
C LYS A 49 -11.09 7.25 -7.38
N PRO A 50 -11.67 8.33 -6.83
CA PRO A 50 -12.05 8.35 -5.42
C PRO A 50 -13.02 7.24 -5.06
N ALA A 51 -12.82 6.67 -3.88
CA ALA A 51 -13.73 5.69 -3.30
C ALA A 51 -13.51 5.69 -1.78
N SER A 52 -14.53 5.31 -1.02
CA SER A 52 -14.45 5.30 0.44
C SER A 52 -13.37 4.36 0.96
N PHE A 53 -13.04 3.31 0.19
CA PHE A 53 -12.00 2.35 0.54
C PHE A 53 -10.65 2.65 -0.14
N ARG A 54 -10.49 3.86 -0.67
CA ARG A 54 -9.22 4.33 -1.27
C ARG A 54 -8.77 5.62 -0.59
N PRO A 55 -8.29 5.51 0.65
CA PRO A 55 -7.89 6.71 1.39
C PRO A 55 -6.76 7.44 0.68
N GLU A 56 -6.86 8.76 0.73
CA GLU A 56 -5.85 9.63 0.16
C GLU A 56 -4.71 9.81 1.15
N ILE A 57 -3.49 9.74 0.65
CA ILE A 57 -2.29 10.06 1.42
C ILE A 57 -1.43 11.01 0.61
N GLU A 58 -0.51 11.66 1.29
CA GLU A 58 0.51 12.47 0.64
C GLU A 58 1.81 11.69 0.63
N LEU A 59 2.41 11.58 -0.54
CA LEU A 59 3.63 10.81 -0.71
C LEU A 59 4.56 11.56 -1.67
N LEU A 60 5.77 11.85 -1.20
CA LEU A 60 6.77 12.57 -2.00
C LEU A 60 6.24 13.89 -2.56
N GLY A 61 5.44 14.60 -1.76
CA GLY A 61 4.88 15.89 -2.13
C GLY A 61 3.66 15.83 -3.04
N GLU A 62 3.14 14.65 -3.32
CA GLU A 62 1.99 14.48 -4.21
C GLU A 62 0.90 13.68 -3.52
N SER A 63 -0.34 13.99 -3.90
CA SER A 63 -1.50 13.26 -3.43
C SER A 63 -1.62 11.95 -4.19
N THR A 64 -1.85 10.86 -3.47
CA THR A 64 -2.06 9.54 -4.06
C THR A 64 -3.12 8.80 -3.25
N ARG A 65 -3.67 7.73 -3.81
CA ARG A 65 -4.66 6.92 -3.10
C ARG A 65 -4.10 5.54 -2.82
N VAL A 66 -4.38 5.03 -1.64
CA VAL A 66 -4.04 3.67 -1.27
C VAL A 66 -5.16 2.75 -1.77
N LEU A 67 -4.82 1.83 -2.64
CA LEU A 67 -5.79 0.89 -3.23
C LEU A 67 -5.98 -0.28 -2.28
N VAL A 68 -6.73 -0.06 -1.22
CA VAL A 68 -6.90 -1.07 -0.16
C VAL A 68 -7.60 -2.32 -0.69
N GLU A 69 -8.47 -2.18 -1.68
CA GLU A 69 -9.11 -3.33 -2.30
C GLU A 69 -8.14 -4.23 -3.08
N GLN A 70 -6.93 -3.75 -3.33
CA GLN A 70 -5.88 -4.52 -4.00
C GLN A 70 -4.80 -5.00 -3.05
N VAL A 71 -5.08 -4.98 -1.76
CA VAL A 71 -4.14 -5.51 -0.77
C VAL A 71 -3.82 -6.96 -1.09
N GLY A 72 -2.56 -7.32 -0.99
CA GLY A 72 -2.15 -8.67 -1.29
C GLY A 72 -0.80 -9.01 -0.71
N ALA A 73 -0.48 -10.30 -0.75
CA ALA A 73 0.77 -10.83 -0.27
C ALA A 73 1.87 -10.62 -1.32
N VAL A 74 2.95 -10.00 -0.92
CA VAL A 74 4.07 -9.66 -1.79
C VAL A 74 5.34 -10.22 -1.19
N HIS A 75 6.16 -10.84 -2.03
CA HIS A 75 7.50 -11.28 -1.60
C HIS A 75 8.31 -10.03 -1.23
N ALA A 76 8.93 -10.05 -0.07
CA ALA A 76 9.67 -8.89 0.44
C ALA A 76 10.76 -8.40 -0.51
N GLY A 77 11.31 -9.28 -1.33
CA GLY A 77 12.29 -8.92 -2.35
C GLY A 77 11.77 -8.01 -3.44
N ARG A 78 10.46 -7.84 -3.56
CA ARG A 78 9.85 -6.90 -4.52
C ARG A 78 9.73 -5.50 -3.96
N LEU A 79 9.97 -5.32 -2.68
CA LEU A 79 9.95 -4.01 -2.06
C LEU A 79 11.33 -3.38 -2.25
N GLY A 80 11.33 -2.18 -2.77
CA GLY A 80 12.54 -1.39 -2.92
C GLY A 80 12.77 -0.49 -1.72
N ASP A 81 13.26 0.70 -1.98
CA ASP A 81 13.63 1.66 -0.93
C ASP A 81 12.41 2.12 -0.14
N LEU A 82 12.64 2.37 1.13
CA LEU A 82 11.70 3.09 1.98
C LEU A 82 11.65 4.55 1.50
N VAL A 83 10.46 5.03 1.15
CA VAL A 83 10.30 6.38 0.62
C VAL A 83 9.45 7.28 1.52
N GLY A 84 8.80 6.73 2.51
CA GLY A 84 7.98 7.53 3.40
C GLY A 84 7.25 6.67 4.42
N ARG A 85 6.37 7.32 5.16
CA ARG A 85 5.59 6.68 6.20
C ARG A 85 4.27 7.43 6.34
N VAL A 86 3.18 6.69 6.43
CA VAL A 86 1.87 7.33 6.64
C VAL A 86 1.77 7.93 8.03
N SER A 87 1.01 9.02 8.15
CA SER A 87 0.72 9.63 9.44
C SER A 87 -0.26 8.78 10.23
N PRO A 88 -0.41 9.01 11.56
CA PRO A 88 -1.43 8.31 12.34
C PRO A 88 -2.83 8.45 11.76
N GLU A 89 -3.21 9.64 11.28
CA GLU A 89 -4.52 9.87 10.67
C GLU A 89 -4.69 9.10 9.38
N GLN A 90 -3.65 9.06 8.56
CA GLN A 90 -3.65 8.28 7.32
C GLN A 90 -3.74 6.79 7.63
N GLN A 91 -3.05 6.33 8.67
CA GLN A 91 -3.13 4.94 9.10
C GLN A 91 -4.55 4.57 9.54
N TRP A 92 -5.22 5.45 10.27
CA TRP A 92 -6.62 5.21 10.66
C TRP A 92 -7.52 5.08 9.43
N GLY A 93 -7.31 5.92 8.41
CA GLY A 93 -8.06 5.82 7.17
C GLY A 93 -7.83 4.49 6.45
N ILE A 94 -6.59 4.02 6.44
CA ILE A 94 -6.26 2.72 5.85
C ILE A 94 -6.89 1.59 6.64
N ASP A 95 -6.83 1.65 7.98
CA ASP A 95 -7.43 0.63 8.84
C ASP A 95 -8.95 0.55 8.61
N ASP A 96 -9.59 1.70 8.52
CA ASP A 96 -11.03 1.79 8.27
C ASP A 96 -11.38 1.18 6.91
N ALA A 97 -10.59 1.49 5.89
CA ALA A 97 -10.78 0.95 4.56
C ALA A 97 -10.58 -0.58 4.54
N LEU A 98 -9.61 -1.09 5.29
CA LEU A 98 -9.38 -2.53 5.43
C LEU A 98 -10.59 -3.22 6.06
N MET A 99 -11.17 -2.64 7.09
CA MET A 99 -12.38 -3.19 7.70
C MET A 99 -13.53 -3.26 6.69
N THR A 100 -13.68 -2.23 5.88
CA THR A 100 -14.71 -2.19 4.84
C THR A 100 -14.47 -3.26 3.77
N VAL A 101 -13.27 -3.30 3.23
CA VAL A 101 -12.91 -4.20 2.13
C VAL A 101 -12.96 -5.65 2.56
N LEU A 102 -12.53 -5.94 3.79
CA LEU A 102 -12.50 -7.30 4.32
C LEU A 102 -13.81 -7.72 5.00
N GLY A 103 -14.78 -6.83 5.08
CA GLY A 103 -16.06 -7.14 5.67
C GLY A 103 -16.00 -7.42 7.18
N LEU A 104 -15.14 -6.68 7.88
CA LEU A 104 -14.94 -6.89 9.32
C LEU A 104 -15.84 -6.03 10.20
N ARG A 105 -16.79 -5.34 9.61
CA ARG A 105 -17.77 -4.52 10.33
C ARG A 105 -19.13 -5.12 10.26
#